data_6af8da0c722ca649eb896f633a4ea4a6
#
_entry.id   6af8da0c722ca649eb896f633a4ea4a6
#
_cell.length_a   1.000
_cell.length_b   1.000
_cell.length_c   1.000
_cell.angle_alpha   90.00
_cell.angle_beta   90.00
_cell.angle_gamma   90.00
#
_symmetry.space_group_name_H-M   'P 1'
#
loop_
_entity.id
_entity.type
_entity.pdbx_description
1 polymer ?
#
loop_
_entity_poly.entity_id
_entity_poly.type
_entity_poly.pdbx_seq_one_letter_code
_entity_poly.pdbx_strand_id
1 'polypeptide(L)'
;KMKVFNPDSRMLEIYPDSVDVRVSIEDTQSYSRQKFTPVPLSILIRPDSGLQMTSKLPAHVESILHGQISWLEAVERNRLKAILDLTSFSQPGTYHVPVQMIGMPGDLKAEYVNPSACMVTLSLLPQAPPTSDQTPPGDPKNEEAQ
;
A
#
# COMPACT_ATOMS: atom_id res chain seq x y z
N LYS A 1 3.42 -34.00 32.30
CA LYS A 1 3.75 -35.42 32.55
C LYS A 1 2.53 -36.26 32.60
N MET A 2 2.46 -37.26 31.79
CA MET A 2 1.40 -38.23 31.80
C MET A 2 1.92 -39.53 32.38
N LYS A 3 1.19 -40.11 33.30
CA LYS A 3 1.56 -41.42 33.82
C LYS A 3 1.00 -42.48 32.90
N VAL A 4 1.83 -43.44 32.58
CA VAL A 4 1.42 -44.62 31.85
C VAL A 4 0.91 -45.62 32.87
N PHE A 5 -0.36 -46.01 32.71
CA PHE A 5 -0.98 -46.94 33.59
C PHE A 5 -0.87 -48.36 33.04
N ASN A 6 -0.30 -49.23 33.83
CA ASN A 6 -0.23 -50.64 33.50
C ASN A 6 -1.33 -51.38 34.23
N PRO A 7 -2.37 -51.88 33.56
CA PRO A 7 -3.45 -52.57 34.20
C PRO A 7 -3.06 -53.98 34.71
N ASP A 8 -1.95 -54.50 34.19
CA ASP A 8 -1.49 -55.82 34.63
C ASP A 8 -0.16 -55.69 35.37
N SER A 9 -0.24 -55.25 36.59
CA SER A 9 0.91 -54.94 37.38
C SER A 9 1.70 -56.17 37.85
N ARG A 10 1.30 -57.35 37.43
CA ARG A 10 1.94 -58.57 37.94
C ARG A 10 3.12 -59.02 37.11
N MET A 11 3.18 -58.62 35.86
CA MET A 11 4.11 -59.25 34.94
C MET A 11 5.06 -58.31 34.19
N LEU A 12 4.74 -57.03 34.16
CA LEU A 12 5.51 -56.10 33.36
C LEU A 12 5.72 -54.80 34.10
N GLU A 13 6.96 -54.43 34.24
CA GLU A 13 7.29 -53.07 34.63
C GLU A 13 7.31 -52.25 33.36
N ILE A 14 6.46 -51.23 33.34
CA ILE A 14 6.52 -50.24 32.29
C ILE A 14 7.61 -49.26 32.66
N TYR A 15 8.62 -49.19 31.85
CA TYR A 15 9.72 -48.30 32.09
C TYR A 15 10.01 -47.47 30.84
N PRO A 16 9.97 -46.14 30.95
CA PRO A 16 9.70 -45.35 32.14
C PRO A 16 8.20 -45.29 32.49
N ASP A 17 7.90 -45.19 33.77
CA ASP A 17 6.51 -45.08 34.23
C ASP A 17 5.90 -43.72 33.99
N SER A 18 6.66 -42.81 33.48
CA SER A 18 6.19 -41.49 33.08
C SER A 18 6.87 -41.08 31.77
N VAL A 19 6.09 -40.51 30.89
CA VAL A 19 6.55 -40.01 29.60
C VAL A 19 6.34 -38.51 29.58
N ASP A 20 7.38 -37.79 29.23
CA ASP A 20 7.25 -36.36 29.00
C ASP A 20 6.69 -36.15 27.60
N VAL A 21 5.44 -35.70 27.59
CA VAL A 21 4.80 -35.32 26.31
C VAL A 21 4.97 -33.83 26.13
N ARG A 22 5.73 -33.48 25.12
CA ARG A 22 5.88 -32.08 24.77
C ARG A 22 4.83 -31.76 23.72
N VAL A 23 3.79 -31.06 24.13
CA VAL A 23 2.77 -30.59 23.22
C VAL A 23 3.20 -29.20 22.76
N SER A 24 3.59 -29.11 21.51
CA SER A 24 3.72 -27.82 20.86
C SER A 24 2.30 -27.36 20.59
N ILE A 25 1.84 -26.45 21.39
CA ILE A 25 0.64 -25.71 21.03
C ILE A 25 1.10 -24.69 20.00
N GLU A 26 0.98 -25.04 18.76
CA GLU A 26 1.02 -24.01 17.74
C GLU A 26 -0.24 -23.22 17.94
N ASP A 27 -0.03 -21.97 18.25
CA ASP A 27 -1.10 -21.01 18.26
C ASP A 27 -1.71 -21.07 16.87
N THR A 28 -2.87 -21.68 16.79
CA THR A 28 -3.61 -21.70 15.53
C THR A 28 -4.12 -20.31 15.36
N GLN A 29 -3.25 -19.47 14.79
CA GLN A 29 -3.59 -18.09 14.57
C GLN A 29 -4.78 -18.08 13.63
N SER A 30 -5.88 -17.57 14.14
CA SER A 30 -7.09 -17.47 13.34
C SER A 30 -6.89 -16.42 12.27
N TYR A 31 -7.06 -16.83 11.04
CA TYR A 31 -7.02 -15.93 9.88
C TYR A 31 -8.44 -15.52 9.53
N SER A 32 -8.59 -14.31 9.10
CA SER A 32 -9.88 -13.79 8.70
C SER A 32 -9.71 -12.75 7.59
N ARG A 33 -10.82 -12.27 7.11
CA ARG A 33 -10.90 -11.22 6.10
C ARG A 33 -11.70 -10.08 6.67
N GLN A 34 -11.25 -8.87 6.40
CA GLN A 34 -11.98 -7.69 6.85
C GLN A 34 -11.98 -6.64 5.76
N LYS A 35 -13.15 -6.05 5.55
CA LYS A 35 -13.33 -4.99 4.56
C LYS A 35 -12.99 -3.64 5.19
N PHE A 36 -12.21 -2.87 4.47
CA PHE A 36 -11.87 -1.49 4.82
C PHE A 36 -12.36 -0.56 3.73
N THR A 37 -13.17 0.39 4.12
CA THR A 37 -13.70 1.43 3.22
C THR A 37 -14.17 2.62 4.07
N PRO A 38 -13.97 3.84 3.65
CA PRO A 38 -13.15 4.25 2.51
C PRO A 38 -11.65 4.26 2.87
N VAL A 39 -10.83 3.86 1.93
CA VAL A 39 -9.37 3.96 2.06
C VAL A 39 -8.91 5.10 1.15
N PRO A 40 -8.24 6.12 1.68
CA PRO A 40 -7.84 7.24 0.85
C PRO A 40 -6.81 6.81 -0.19
N LEU A 41 -6.99 7.31 -1.41
CA LEU A 41 -6.07 7.08 -2.51
C LEU A 41 -5.15 8.28 -2.66
N SER A 42 -3.87 8.03 -2.63
CA SER A 42 -2.83 9.03 -2.81
C SER A 42 -2.01 8.71 -4.06
N ILE A 43 -1.37 9.73 -4.60
CA ILE A 43 -0.58 9.59 -5.80
C ILE A 43 0.85 9.99 -5.48
N LEU A 44 1.79 9.15 -5.87
CA LEU A 44 3.21 9.45 -5.79
C LEU A 44 3.70 9.83 -7.19
N ILE A 45 4.16 11.05 -7.34
CA ILE A 45 4.75 11.52 -8.60
C ILE A 45 6.04 12.25 -8.26
N ARG A 46 7.02 12.11 -9.12
CA ARG A 46 8.28 12.82 -8.91
C ARG A 46 8.10 14.30 -9.23
N PRO A 47 8.48 15.17 -8.30
CA PRO A 47 8.31 16.60 -8.53
C PRO A 47 9.17 17.14 -9.67
N ASP A 48 10.28 16.46 -9.99
CA ASP A 48 11.19 16.87 -11.04
C ASP A 48 10.88 16.22 -12.39
N SER A 49 9.81 15.46 -12.49
CA SER A 49 9.47 14.76 -13.74
C SER A 49 8.94 15.69 -14.82
N GLY A 50 8.46 16.86 -14.45
CA GLY A 50 7.80 17.76 -15.40
C GLY A 50 6.44 17.26 -15.87
N LEU A 51 5.88 16.28 -15.20
CA LEU A 51 4.59 15.69 -15.54
C LEU A 51 3.53 16.05 -14.52
N GLN A 52 2.32 16.14 -15.01
CA GLN A 52 1.14 16.30 -14.16
C GLN A 52 0.08 15.27 -14.54
N MET A 53 -0.71 14.88 -13.59
CA MET A 53 -1.83 14.00 -13.84
C MET A 53 -3.06 14.82 -14.23
N THR A 54 -3.68 14.45 -15.33
CA THR A 54 -4.87 15.15 -15.85
C THR A 54 -6.14 14.32 -15.76
N SER A 55 -6.03 13.03 -15.50
CA SER A 55 -7.20 12.17 -15.36
C SER A 55 -7.84 12.31 -14.00
N LYS A 56 -9.13 12.05 -13.95
CA LYS A 56 -9.84 11.97 -12.66
C LYS A 56 -9.68 10.59 -12.07
N LEU A 57 -9.38 10.55 -10.80
CA LEU A 57 -9.26 9.30 -10.06
C LEU A 57 -10.25 9.30 -8.88
N PRO A 58 -10.66 8.12 -8.42
CA PRO A 58 -11.47 8.06 -7.23
C PRO A 58 -10.67 8.57 -6.02
N ALA A 59 -11.33 9.25 -5.11
CA ALA A 59 -10.69 9.74 -3.90
C ALA A 59 -10.39 8.62 -2.91
N HIS A 60 -11.14 7.54 -2.99
CA HIS A 60 -11.07 6.43 -2.06
C HIS A 60 -11.19 5.11 -2.80
N VAL A 61 -10.66 4.07 -2.19
CA VAL A 61 -10.81 2.70 -2.68
C VAL A 61 -11.38 1.81 -1.58
N GLU A 62 -11.88 0.65 -1.97
CA GLU A 62 -12.31 -0.39 -1.08
C GLU A 62 -11.27 -1.48 -1.05
N SER A 63 -11.00 -2.04 0.11
CA SER A 63 -10.06 -3.15 0.21
C SER A 63 -10.57 -4.22 1.18
N ILE A 64 -10.26 -5.46 0.87
CA ILE A 64 -10.43 -6.56 1.80
C ILE A 64 -9.04 -7.06 2.15
N LEU A 65 -8.70 -6.96 3.42
CA LEU A 65 -7.44 -7.45 3.94
C LEU A 65 -7.64 -8.84 4.53
N HIS A 66 -6.68 -9.70 4.30
CA HIS A 66 -6.66 -11.06 4.81
C HIS A 66 -5.40 -11.26 5.66
N GLY A 67 -5.57 -11.88 6.80
CA GLY A 67 -4.46 -12.21 7.68
C GLY A 67 -4.94 -12.59 9.07
N GLN A 68 -4.02 -12.58 10.00
CA GLN A 68 -4.34 -12.90 11.39
C GLN A 68 -5.26 -11.85 11.97
N ILE A 69 -6.22 -12.31 12.76
CA ILE A 69 -7.22 -11.43 13.38
C ILE A 69 -6.53 -10.33 14.20
N SER A 70 -5.49 -10.68 14.95
CA SER A 70 -4.76 -9.71 15.75
C SER A 70 -4.19 -8.57 14.94
N TRP A 71 -3.70 -8.84 13.74
CA TRP A 71 -3.20 -7.81 12.83
C TRP A 71 -4.33 -7.01 12.21
N LEU A 72 -5.46 -7.67 11.89
CA LEU A 72 -6.64 -6.97 11.37
C LEU A 72 -7.20 -5.98 12.40
N GLU A 73 -7.20 -6.36 13.66
CA GLU A 73 -7.64 -5.48 14.73
C GLU A 73 -6.64 -4.34 14.99
N ALA A 74 -5.37 -4.58 14.70
CA ALA A 74 -4.33 -3.58 14.89
C ALA A 74 -4.26 -2.56 13.74
N VAL A 75 -5.01 -2.75 12.66
CA VAL A 75 -5.00 -1.82 11.55
C VAL A 75 -5.56 -0.48 11.99
N GLU A 76 -4.72 0.53 11.91
CA GLU A 76 -5.15 1.89 12.14
C GLU A 76 -5.68 2.47 10.83
N ARG A 77 -6.97 2.76 10.80
CA ARG A 77 -7.62 3.26 9.58
C ARG A 77 -6.99 4.52 9.03
N ASN A 78 -6.45 5.34 9.91
CA ASN A 78 -5.80 6.58 9.49
C ASN A 78 -4.41 6.36 8.90
N ARG A 79 -3.84 5.17 9.05
CA ARG A 79 -2.56 4.80 8.43
C ARG A 79 -2.72 3.97 7.19
N LEU A 80 -3.87 3.34 7.02
CA LEU A 80 -4.14 2.53 5.84
C LEU A 80 -4.41 3.45 4.67
N LYS A 81 -3.61 3.33 3.63
CA LYS A 81 -3.70 4.16 2.43
C LYS A 81 -3.51 3.32 1.18
N ALA A 82 -4.14 3.75 0.12
CA ALA A 82 -3.87 3.22 -1.21
C ALA A 82 -3.02 4.23 -1.95
N ILE A 83 -2.07 3.75 -2.72
CA ILE A 83 -1.20 4.62 -3.51
C ILE A 83 -1.14 4.18 -4.96
N LEU A 84 -1.02 5.16 -5.84
CA LEU A 84 -0.62 4.98 -7.23
C LEU A 84 0.79 5.50 -7.38
N ASP A 85 1.72 4.63 -7.71
CA ASP A 85 3.11 5.00 -7.85
C ASP A 85 3.40 5.35 -9.30
N LEU A 86 3.56 6.63 -9.56
CA LEU A 86 3.86 7.18 -10.88
C LEU A 86 5.33 7.58 -11.00
N THR A 87 6.15 7.23 -10.02
CA THR A 87 7.55 7.69 -9.98
C THR A 87 8.41 7.08 -11.08
N SER A 88 7.98 5.95 -11.64
CA SER A 88 8.72 5.29 -12.72
C SER A 88 8.40 5.84 -14.10
N PHE A 89 7.36 6.66 -14.24
CA PHE A 89 6.98 7.21 -15.51
C PHE A 89 7.70 8.52 -15.76
N SER A 90 8.30 8.63 -16.91
CA SER A 90 9.06 9.83 -17.31
C SER A 90 8.52 10.51 -18.55
N GLN A 91 7.53 9.95 -19.20
CA GLN A 91 6.95 10.46 -20.42
C GLN A 91 5.45 10.64 -20.30
N PRO A 92 4.87 11.62 -20.99
CA PRO A 92 3.42 11.78 -21.03
C PRO A 92 2.78 10.59 -21.73
N GLY A 93 1.57 10.30 -21.38
CA GLY A 93 0.79 9.20 -21.94
C GLY A 93 -0.27 8.71 -20.98
N THR A 94 -0.99 7.69 -21.39
CA THR A 94 -1.99 7.04 -20.56
C THR A 94 -1.45 5.69 -20.11
N TYR A 95 -1.47 5.46 -18.81
CA TYR A 95 -0.92 4.27 -18.18
C TYR A 95 -1.95 3.58 -17.30
N HIS A 96 -1.86 2.27 -17.28
CA HIS A 96 -2.68 1.45 -16.38
C HIS A 96 -1.82 1.12 -15.15
N VAL A 97 -2.13 1.74 -14.02
CA VAL A 97 -1.30 1.69 -12.83
C VAL A 97 -2.02 0.89 -11.74
N PRO A 98 -1.38 -0.15 -11.18
CA PRO A 98 -2.00 -0.90 -10.11
C PRO A 98 -2.06 -0.08 -8.82
N VAL A 99 -3.12 -0.27 -8.06
CA VAL A 99 -3.28 0.34 -6.75
C VAL A 99 -2.53 -0.50 -5.73
N GLN A 100 -1.69 0.15 -4.96
CA GLN A 100 -0.92 -0.50 -3.89
C GLN A 100 -1.47 -0.08 -2.53
N MET A 101 -1.53 -1.00 -1.61
CA MET A 101 -1.95 -0.73 -0.25
C MET A 101 -0.74 -0.60 0.66
N ILE A 102 -0.74 0.43 1.47
CA ILE A 102 0.32 0.67 2.47
C ILE A 102 -0.30 0.90 3.85
N GLY A 103 0.53 0.78 4.87
CA GLY A 103 0.08 0.98 6.25
C GLY A 103 -0.53 -0.27 6.86
N MET A 104 -0.29 -1.43 6.27
CA MET A 104 -0.74 -2.70 6.81
C MET A 104 0.27 -3.24 7.82
N PRO A 105 -0.14 -3.53 9.06
CA PRO A 105 0.77 -4.13 10.03
C PRO A 105 0.96 -5.62 9.75
N GLY A 106 2.09 -6.14 10.20
CA GLY A 106 2.37 -7.57 10.12
C GLY A 106 2.46 -8.09 8.70
N ASP A 107 1.90 -9.27 8.50
CA ASP A 107 1.90 -9.94 7.22
C ASP A 107 0.52 -9.94 6.55
N LEU A 108 -0.29 -8.95 6.85
CA LEU A 108 -1.57 -8.77 6.17
C LEU A 108 -1.39 -8.60 4.67
N LYS A 109 -2.34 -9.14 3.94
CA LYS A 109 -2.35 -9.03 2.48
C LYS A 109 -3.65 -8.42 2.03
N ALA A 110 -3.55 -7.57 1.03
CA ALA A 110 -4.73 -7.05 0.36
C ALA A 110 -5.20 -8.11 -0.63
N GLU A 111 -6.26 -8.81 -0.28
CA GLU A 111 -6.82 -9.84 -1.13
C GLU A 111 -7.68 -9.25 -2.24
N TYR A 112 -8.29 -8.12 -1.96
CA TYR A 112 -9.16 -7.45 -2.90
C TYR A 112 -9.00 -5.94 -2.76
N VAL A 113 -8.86 -5.26 -3.86
CA VAL A 113 -8.82 -3.80 -3.93
C VAL A 113 -9.68 -3.36 -5.10
N ASN A 114 -10.59 -2.45 -4.87
CA ASN A 114 -11.46 -1.93 -5.90
C ASN A 114 -11.45 -0.39 -5.90
N PRO A 115 -10.98 0.24 -6.96
CA PRO A 115 -10.43 -0.37 -8.18
C PRO A 115 -9.04 -0.96 -7.92
N SER A 116 -8.74 -2.08 -8.58
CA SER A 116 -7.43 -2.71 -8.44
C SER A 116 -6.33 -1.99 -9.20
N ALA A 117 -6.71 -1.23 -10.20
CA ALA A 117 -5.82 -0.41 -11.02
C ALA A 117 -6.58 0.78 -11.55
N CYS A 118 -5.87 1.83 -11.89
CA CYS A 118 -6.45 3.05 -12.43
C CYS A 118 -5.77 3.43 -13.73
N MET A 119 -6.56 3.93 -14.66
CA MET A 119 -6.03 4.55 -15.87
C MET A 119 -5.60 5.97 -15.53
N VAL A 120 -4.34 6.26 -15.71
CA VAL A 120 -3.75 7.55 -15.38
C VAL A 120 -3.23 8.20 -16.63
N THR A 121 -3.65 9.41 -16.88
CA THR A 121 -3.13 10.20 -17.98
C THR A 121 -2.16 11.24 -17.43
N LEU A 122 -0.93 11.17 -17.92
CA LEU A 122 0.13 12.11 -17.58
C LEU A 122 0.37 13.02 -18.77
N SER A 123 0.49 14.30 -18.50
CA SER A 123 0.83 15.30 -19.49
C SER A 123 1.99 16.15 -18.98
N LEU A 124 2.65 16.83 -19.92
CA LEU A 124 3.70 17.75 -19.53
C LEU A 124 3.11 18.92 -18.78
N LEU A 125 3.78 19.34 -17.72
CA LEU A 125 3.42 20.56 -17.05
C LEU A 125 3.52 21.70 -18.03
N PRO A 126 2.54 22.61 -18.06
CA PRO A 126 2.66 23.78 -18.89
C PRO A 126 3.86 24.59 -18.39
N GLN A 127 4.82 24.74 -19.27
CA GLN A 127 5.95 25.61 -18.95
C GLN A 127 5.45 27.03 -18.97
N ALA A 128 5.79 27.76 -17.95
CA ALA A 128 5.55 29.19 -18.00
C ALA A 128 6.22 29.73 -19.24
N PRO A 129 5.54 30.57 -20.00
CA PRO A 129 6.16 31.15 -21.16
C PRO A 129 7.42 31.85 -20.71
N PRO A 130 8.45 31.74 -21.46
CA PRO A 130 9.66 32.42 -21.12
C PRO A 130 9.33 33.86 -21.03
N THR A 131 9.48 34.36 -19.91
CA THR A 131 9.20 35.71 -19.68
C THR A 131 10.13 36.55 -20.34
N SER A 132 10.50 36.13 -21.24
CA SER A 132 11.42 36.91 -21.77
C SER A 132 10.98 38.07 -22.33
N ASP A 133 10.11 38.18 -22.46
CA ASP A 133 9.71 39.18 -22.94
C ASP A 133 9.91 40.36 -22.58
N GLN A 134 10.42 40.49 -21.94
CA GLN A 134 10.74 41.51 -21.63
C GLN A 134 11.26 42.29 -22.55
N THR A 135 10.73 42.45 -23.34
CA THR A 135 10.98 43.44 -24.14
C THR A 135 11.33 44.61 -23.56
N PRO A 136 12.32 45.01 -23.74
CA PRO A 136 12.65 46.28 -23.35
C PRO A 136 11.81 47.15 -24.11
N PRO A 137 11.31 47.95 -23.60
CA PRO A 137 10.64 48.88 -24.16
C PRO A 137 11.48 49.65 -24.96
N GLY A 138 11.34 49.59 -25.85
CA GLY A 138 12.04 50.27 -26.59
C GLY A 138 12.27 51.62 -26.31
N ASP A 139 12.63 52.25 -26.58
CA ASP A 139 12.76 53.15 -26.48
C ASP A 139 12.78 53.92 -27.23
N PRO A 140 12.68 54.59 -27.43
CA PRO A 140 12.55 55.29 -27.97
C PRO A 140 12.96 56.06 -28.36
N LYS A 141 12.93 56.48 -28.51
CA LYS A 141 13.07 57.17 -28.82
C LYS A 141 13.41 57.80 -29.32
N ASN A 142 13.48 58.21 -29.36
CA ASN A 142 13.71 58.85 -29.63
C ASN A 142 13.86 59.42 -30.22
N GLU A 143 13.84 59.67 -30.32
CA GLU A 143 13.88 60.23 -30.70
C GLU A 143 14.09 60.99 -31.13
N GLU A 144 14.13 61.44 -31.12
CA GLU A 144 14.19 62.19 -31.42
C GLU A 144 14.62 62.83 -31.93
N ALA A 145 14.82 63.18 -32.04
CA ALA A 145 15.12 63.74 -32.37
C ALA A 145 15.35 64.57 -32.79
N GLN A 146 15.48 64.90 -33.01
CA GLN A 146 15.47 65.66 -33.32
C GLN A 146 15.73 66.14 -33.87
#